data_ccc3a728686d2bb1ff37aa8d3f791d0d
#
_entry.id   ccc3a728686d2bb1ff37aa8d3f791d0d
#
_cell.length_a   1.000
_cell.length_b   1.000
_cell.length_c   1.000
_cell.angle_alpha   90.00
_cell.angle_beta   90.00
_cell.angle_gamma   90.00
#
_symmetry.space_group_name_H-M   'P 1'
#
loop_
_entity.id
_entity.type
_entity.pdbx_description
1 polymer ?
#
loop_
_entity_poly.entity_id
_entity_poly.type
_entity_poly.pdbx_seq_one_letter_code
_entity_poly.pdbx_strand_id
1 'polypeptide(L)'
;LEPLIDKSNAKLEKNITSLNTEKKIIGVNDNELFSYKYLINTLPLPYLCQITQDLPKDLKKKSLNLEASQIELISIGFKKFIDIKSLWFYIYDEDIFASRCYSPSLKNNSSTPVNQSSIQFEIYKSQISNHHTKKELIDNCIYALKKWQMADEADILFAKYDYLNYGNVIFKLGTEEIRDEIIGWYRKRDIWPAGRFGEWKYLWSNNSYI
;
A
#
# COMPACT_ATOMS: atom_id res chain seq x y z
N LEU A 1 -10.43 10.44 -13.75
CA LEU A 1 -10.93 9.20 -13.08
C LEU A 1 -12.36 9.36 -12.55
N GLU A 2 -12.74 10.55 -12.01
CA GLU A 2 -14.10 10.82 -11.51
C GLU A 2 -15.22 10.37 -12.45
N PRO A 3 -15.21 10.71 -13.75
CA PRO A 3 -16.29 10.28 -14.67
C PRO A 3 -16.39 8.76 -14.85
N LEU A 4 -15.33 8.01 -14.56
CA LEU A 4 -15.36 6.54 -14.59
C LEU A 4 -15.89 5.96 -13.28
N ILE A 5 -15.60 6.61 -12.15
CA ILE A 5 -16.10 6.22 -10.84
C ILE A 5 -17.62 6.46 -10.78
N ASP A 6 -18.10 7.58 -11.26
CA ASP A 6 -19.53 7.91 -11.30
C ASP A 6 -20.36 6.94 -12.17
N LYS A 7 -19.73 6.35 -13.20
CA LYS A 7 -20.35 5.33 -14.05
C LYS A 7 -20.21 3.91 -13.50
N SER A 8 -19.30 3.69 -12.55
CA SER A 8 -19.12 2.42 -11.88
C SER A 8 -20.05 2.34 -10.67
N ASN A 9 -20.57 1.17 -10.38
CA ASN A 9 -21.31 0.93 -9.13
C ASN A 9 -20.31 0.70 -7.98
N ALA A 10 -19.48 1.72 -7.68
CA ALA A 10 -18.47 1.65 -6.65
C ALA A 10 -19.12 1.57 -5.26
N LYS A 11 -18.68 0.60 -4.46
CA LYS A 11 -19.10 0.41 -3.07
C LYS A 11 -17.92 0.59 -2.16
N LEU A 12 -17.97 1.63 -1.33
CA LEU A 12 -16.95 1.91 -0.31
C LEU A 12 -17.23 1.13 0.98
N GLU A 13 -16.20 1.10 1.85
CA GLU A 13 -16.26 0.42 3.17
C GLU A 13 -16.63 -1.06 3.08
N LYS A 14 -16.21 -1.71 1.98
CA LYS A 14 -16.45 -3.13 1.70
C LYS A 14 -15.14 -3.90 1.83
N ASN A 15 -14.99 -4.63 2.92
CA ASN A 15 -13.86 -5.52 3.14
C ASN A 15 -14.16 -6.91 2.57
N ILE A 16 -13.34 -7.36 1.63
CA ILE A 16 -13.49 -8.71 1.04
C ILE A 16 -12.90 -9.73 2.02
N THR A 17 -13.71 -10.62 2.53
CA THR A 17 -13.33 -11.58 3.58
C THR A 17 -13.26 -13.02 3.10
N SER A 18 -13.93 -13.37 2.00
CA SER A 18 -13.88 -14.72 1.44
C SER A 18 -14.12 -14.73 -0.06
N LEU A 19 -13.59 -15.76 -0.71
CA LEU A 19 -13.81 -16.07 -2.12
C LEU A 19 -14.06 -17.58 -2.27
N ASN A 20 -15.15 -17.94 -2.94
CA ASN A 20 -15.41 -19.30 -3.39
C ASN A 20 -15.44 -19.30 -4.92
N THR A 21 -14.45 -19.91 -5.54
CA THR A 21 -14.29 -19.84 -7.00
C THR A 21 -15.21 -20.79 -7.76
N GLU A 22 -15.58 -21.93 -7.18
CA GLU A 22 -16.51 -22.88 -7.76
C GLU A 22 -17.94 -22.33 -7.80
N LYS A 23 -18.37 -21.68 -6.70
CA LYS A 23 -19.68 -21.04 -6.61
C LYS A 23 -19.72 -19.65 -7.23
N LYS A 24 -18.54 -19.09 -7.57
CA LYS A 24 -18.37 -17.69 -8.04
C LYS A 24 -19.01 -16.67 -7.09
N ILE A 25 -18.69 -16.78 -5.80
CA ILE A 25 -19.22 -15.93 -4.74
C ILE A 25 -18.07 -15.26 -4.00
N ILE A 26 -18.23 -13.96 -3.75
CA ILE A 26 -17.37 -13.13 -2.88
C ILE A 26 -18.14 -12.84 -1.60
N GLY A 27 -17.53 -13.12 -0.45
CA GLY A 27 -18.01 -12.65 0.85
C GLY A 27 -17.41 -11.29 1.17
N VAL A 28 -18.26 -10.38 1.62
CA VAL A 28 -17.92 -9.00 1.95
C VAL A 28 -18.37 -8.68 3.35
N ASN A 29 -17.49 -8.10 4.15
CA ASN A 29 -17.71 -7.93 5.58
C ASN A 29 -18.11 -9.29 6.20
N ASP A 30 -19.01 -9.32 7.18
CA ASP A 30 -19.34 -10.59 7.83
C ASP A 30 -20.52 -11.34 7.18
N ASN A 31 -21.37 -10.66 6.38
CA ASN A 31 -22.66 -11.24 5.96
C ASN A 31 -23.12 -10.94 4.52
N GLU A 32 -22.41 -10.11 3.76
CA GLU A 32 -22.81 -9.79 2.40
C GLU A 32 -22.18 -10.77 1.39
N LEU A 33 -22.97 -11.26 0.44
CA LEU A 33 -22.50 -12.15 -0.63
C LEU A 33 -22.78 -11.52 -2.00
N PHE A 34 -21.79 -11.55 -2.87
CA PHE A 34 -21.89 -11.09 -4.25
C PHE A 34 -21.51 -12.22 -5.20
N SER A 35 -22.36 -12.49 -6.18
CA SER A 35 -22.01 -13.39 -7.29
C SER A 35 -21.30 -12.62 -8.40
N TYR A 36 -20.42 -13.30 -9.14
CA TYR A 36 -19.74 -12.74 -10.30
C TYR A 36 -19.72 -13.73 -11.47
N LYS A 37 -19.60 -13.20 -12.68
CA LYS A 37 -19.32 -14.01 -13.87
C LYS A 37 -17.81 -13.99 -14.17
N TYR A 38 -17.22 -12.81 -14.13
CA TYR A 38 -15.79 -12.54 -14.25
C TYR A 38 -15.36 -11.67 -13.09
N LEU A 39 -14.16 -11.91 -12.56
CA LEU A 39 -13.61 -11.16 -11.44
C LEU A 39 -12.25 -10.58 -11.82
N ILE A 40 -12.10 -9.27 -11.72
CA ILE A 40 -10.81 -8.60 -11.77
C ILE A 40 -10.35 -8.36 -10.34
N ASN A 41 -9.22 -8.96 -9.97
CA ASN A 41 -8.65 -8.84 -8.63
C ASN A 41 -7.46 -7.88 -8.62
N THR A 42 -7.54 -6.84 -7.81
CA THR A 42 -6.43 -5.93 -7.53
C THR A 42 -5.88 -6.06 -6.11
N LEU A 43 -6.49 -6.93 -5.28
CA LEU A 43 -5.99 -7.25 -3.95
C LEU A 43 -4.62 -7.95 -4.05
N PRO A 44 -3.76 -7.83 -3.01
CA PRO A 44 -2.50 -8.54 -2.96
C PRO A 44 -2.69 -10.04 -3.14
N LEU A 45 -1.92 -10.62 -4.07
CA LEU A 45 -2.06 -12.03 -4.45
C LEU A 45 -1.99 -13.00 -3.25
N PRO A 46 -1.04 -12.85 -2.29
CA PRO A 46 -1.04 -13.72 -1.11
C PRO A 46 -2.30 -13.53 -0.23
N TYR A 47 -2.84 -12.32 -0.14
CA TYR A 47 -4.09 -12.10 0.58
C TYR A 47 -5.28 -12.78 -0.11
N LEU A 48 -5.38 -12.67 -1.43
CA LEU A 48 -6.40 -13.37 -2.21
C LEU A 48 -6.33 -14.88 -1.96
N CYS A 49 -5.11 -15.45 -1.94
CA CYS A 49 -4.92 -16.88 -1.64
C CYS A 49 -5.42 -17.27 -0.24
N GLN A 50 -5.24 -16.41 0.74
CA GLN A 50 -5.69 -16.68 2.11
C GLN A 50 -7.21 -16.74 2.23
N ILE A 51 -7.91 -15.82 1.59
CA ILE A 51 -9.38 -15.72 1.64
C ILE A 51 -10.09 -16.67 0.68
N THR A 52 -9.37 -17.31 -0.25
CA THR A 52 -9.95 -18.29 -1.19
C THR A 52 -10.17 -19.63 -0.48
N GLN A 53 -11.42 -20.05 -0.42
CA GLN A 53 -11.86 -21.23 0.32
C GLN A 53 -11.47 -22.55 -0.35
N ASP A 54 -11.56 -22.61 -1.67
CA ASP A 54 -11.34 -23.77 -2.51
C ASP A 54 -9.97 -23.78 -3.22
N LEU A 55 -9.02 -22.91 -2.78
CA LEU A 55 -7.64 -22.94 -3.26
C LEU A 55 -6.94 -24.23 -2.78
N PRO A 56 -6.25 -24.98 -3.66
CA PRO A 56 -5.46 -26.15 -3.28
C PRO A 56 -4.47 -25.84 -2.14
N LYS A 57 -4.36 -26.74 -1.17
CA LYS A 57 -3.54 -26.53 0.03
C LYS A 57 -2.07 -26.27 -0.27
N ASP A 58 -1.53 -26.91 -1.31
CA ASP A 58 -0.15 -26.68 -1.76
C ASP A 58 0.06 -25.27 -2.33
N LEU A 59 -0.87 -24.76 -3.15
CA LEU A 59 -0.84 -23.39 -3.65
C LEU A 59 -0.98 -22.37 -2.51
N LYS A 60 -1.87 -22.66 -1.56
CA LYS A 60 -2.05 -21.82 -0.37
C LYS A 60 -0.76 -21.76 0.46
N LYS A 61 -0.05 -22.89 0.62
CA LYS A 61 1.25 -22.94 1.28
C LYS A 61 2.33 -22.19 0.49
N LYS A 62 2.40 -22.39 -0.83
CA LYS A 62 3.34 -21.68 -1.70
C LYS A 62 3.14 -20.15 -1.64
N SER A 63 1.89 -19.68 -1.56
CA SER A 63 1.59 -18.25 -1.50
C SER A 63 2.18 -17.53 -0.29
N LEU A 64 2.52 -18.24 0.79
CA LEU A 64 3.18 -17.68 1.96
C LEU A 64 4.63 -17.23 1.68
N ASN A 65 5.22 -17.70 0.58
CA ASN A 65 6.54 -17.26 0.12
C ASN A 65 6.50 -16.00 -0.76
N LEU A 66 5.30 -15.50 -1.07
CA LEU A 66 5.13 -14.22 -1.76
C LEU A 66 5.21 -13.09 -0.72
N GLU A 67 6.37 -12.46 -0.63
CA GLU A 67 6.66 -11.46 0.40
C GLU A 67 6.58 -10.04 -0.15
N ALA A 68 6.19 -9.12 0.71
CA ALA A 68 6.23 -7.69 0.46
C ALA A 68 6.89 -6.96 1.64
N SER A 69 7.50 -5.81 1.37
CA SER A 69 7.96 -4.93 2.43
C SER A 69 6.77 -4.35 3.19
N GLN A 70 6.95 -4.16 4.49
CA GLN A 70 6.00 -3.48 5.35
C GLN A 70 6.52 -2.08 5.65
N ILE A 71 5.64 -1.08 5.62
CA ILE A 71 6.00 0.32 5.78
C ILE A 71 5.17 0.95 6.89
N GLU A 72 5.88 1.58 7.83
CA GLU A 72 5.34 2.55 8.76
C GLU A 72 5.35 3.91 8.05
N LEU A 73 4.20 4.53 7.91
CA LEU A 73 4.04 5.78 7.18
C LEU A 73 3.69 6.90 8.16
N ILE A 74 4.53 7.93 8.23
CA ILE A 74 4.28 9.12 9.04
C ILE A 74 3.94 10.28 8.12
N SER A 75 2.71 10.77 8.20
CA SER A 75 2.23 11.92 7.44
C SER A 75 2.19 13.14 8.35
N ILE A 76 2.89 14.20 7.97
CA ILE A 76 2.94 15.46 8.72
C ILE A 76 2.36 16.57 7.86
N GLY A 77 1.36 17.26 8.38
CA GLY A 77 0.79 18.46 7.79
C GLY A 77 1.27 19.72 8.51
N PHE A 78 1.49 20.79 7.76
CA PHE A 78 2.00 22.05 8.28
C PHE A 78 0.97 23.17 8.18
N LYS A 79 1.00 24.07 9.17
CA LYS A 79 0.15 25.27 9.23
C LYS A 79 0.53 26.31 8.19
N LYS A 80 1.72 26.20 7.62
CA LYS A 80 2.29 27.10 6.61
C LYS A 80 2.88 26.35 5.45
N PHE A 81 3.22 27.05 4.39
CA PHE A 81 4.03 26.51 3.32
C PHE A 81 5.46 26.23 3.81
N ILE A 82 5.92 25.01 3.62
CA ILE A 82 7.31 24.58 3.83
C ILE A 82 7.95 24.38 2.46
N ASP A 83 9.11 24.99 2.26
CA ASP A 83 9.85 24.91 1.01
C ASP A 83 10.55 23.55 0.86
N ILE A 84 9.79 22.56 0.47
CA ILE A 84 10.28 21.22 0.17
C ILE A 84 10.78 21.22 -1.27
N LYS A 85 12.09 21.06 -1.48
CA LYS A 85 12.74 21.22 -2.79
C LYS A 85 12.45 20.10 -3.78
N SER A 86 12.03 18.94 -3.31
CA SER A 86 11.86 17.75 -4.15
C SER A 86 10.57 17.00 -3.85
N LEU A 87 9.95 16.46 -4.90
CA LEU A 87 8.74 15.62 -4.77
C LEU A 87 8.98 14.43 -3.85
N TRP A 88 10.16 13.82 -3.94
CA TRP A 88 10.67 12.82 -3.00
C TRP A 88 12.18 12.92 -2.89
N PHE A 89 12.72 12.46 -1.76
CA PHE A 89 14.15 12.32 -1.54
C PHE A 89 14.44 11.15 -0.60
N TYR A 90 15.63 10.57 -0.75
CA TYR A 90 16.13 9.51 0.12
C TYR A 90 16.88 10.10 1.30
N ILE A 91 16.86 9.39 2.41
CA ILE A 91 17.47 9.79 3.67
C ILE A 91 18.61 8.80 3.96
N TYR A 92 19.79 9.33 4.23
CA TYR A 92 21.00 8.59 4.53
C TYR A 92 21.55 8.89 5.93
N ASP A 93 20.83 9.70 6.71
CA ASP A 93 21.17 10.00 8.09
C ASP A 93 20.91 8.75 8.95
N GLU A 94 21.94 8.26 9.67
CA GLU A 94 21.85 7.04 10.48
C GLU A 94 20.94 7.17 11.70
N ASP A 95 20.71 8.40 12.18
CA ASP A 95 19.85 8.72 13.31
C ASP A 95 18.38 8.98 12.92
N ILE A 96 18.05 8.90 11.62
CA ILE A 96 16.71 9.03 11.10
C ILE A 96 16.19 7.65 10.65
N PHE A 97 15.03 7.24 11.17
CA PHE A 97 14.48 5.90 10.87
C PHE A 97 13.87 5.79 9.47
N ALA A 98 13.47 6.91 8.89
CA ALA A 98 12.88 6.93 7.57
C ALA A 98 13.94 6.80 6.48
N SER A 99 13.64 6.00 5.46
CA SER A 99 14.51 5.83 4.29
C SER A 99 14.23 6.82 3.18
N ARG A 100 13.01 7.34 3.16
CA ARG A 100 12.53 8.23 2.10
C ARG A 100 11.44 9.16 2.60
N CYS A 101 11.43 10.37 2.03
CA CYS A 101 10.32 11.31 2.14
C CYS A 101 9.65 11.54 0.80
N TYR A 102 8.35 11.84 0.87
CA TYR A 102 7.51 12.21 -0.25
C TYR A 102 6.67 13.44 0.12
N SER A 103 6.50 14.38 -0.80
CA SER A 103 5.65 15.56 -0.59
C SER A 103 4.37 15.49 -1.42
N PRO A 104 3.22 15.14 -0.82
CA PRO A 104 1.92 15.12 -1.50
C PRO A 104 1.54 16.50 -2.06
N SER A 105 1.83 17.58 -1.35
CA SER A 105 1.51 18.95 -1.76
C SER A 105 2.24 19.40 -3.03
N LEU A 106 3.46 18.90 -3.28
CA LEU A 106 4.18 19.16 -4.52
C LEU A 106 3.64 18.34 -5.71
N LYS A 107 3.05 17.18 -5.45
CA LYS A 107 2.45 16.35 -6.51
C LYS A 107 1.15 16.94 -7.02
N ASN A 108 0.34 17.46 -6.11
CA ASN A 108 -0.95 18.05 -6.44
C ASN A 108 -1.27 19.20 -5.48
N ASN A 109 -1.20 20.42 -5.98
CA ASN A 109 -1.45 21.62 -5.20
C ASN A 109 -2.86 21.69 -4.60
N SER A 110 -3.83 20.95 -5.18
CA SER A 110 -5.19 20.87 -4.65
C SER A 110 -5.35 19.87 -3.50
N SER A 111 -4.31 19.09 -3.18
CA SER A 111 -4.33 18.10 -2.09
C SER A 111 -4.15 18.70 -0.70
N THR A 112 -3.79 19.98 -0.61
CA THR A 112 -3.61 20.73 0.65
C THR A 112 -4.31 22.09 0.57
N PRO A 113 -4.79 22.64 1.68
CA PRO A 113 -5.30 24.01 1.72
C PRO A 113 -4.26 25.03 1.27
N VAL A 114 -4.73 26.17 0.80
CA VAL A 114 -3.85 27.28 0.37
C VAL A 114 -2.90 27.69 1.51
N ASN A 115 -1.64 27.91 1.17
CA ASN A 115 -0.55 28.25 2.12
C ASN A 115 -0.20 27.16 3.13
N GLN A 116 -0.63 25.94 2.93
CA GLN A 116 -0.22 24.78 3.72
C GLN A 116 0.60 23.81 2.88
N SER A 117 1.27 22.88 3.54
CA SER A 117 2.02 21.81 2.89
C SER A 117 2.02 20.54 3.71
N SER A 118 2.48 19.45 3.12
CA SER A 118 2.57 18.16 3.81
C SER A 118 3.78 17.36 3.33
N ILE A 119 4.27 16.49 4.22
CA ILE A 119 5.33 15.53 3.93
C ILE A 119 4.95 14.17 4.50
N GLN A 120 5.38 13.11 3.81
CA GLN A 120 5.25 11.73 4.28
C GLN A 120 6.61 11.09 4.39
N PHE A 121 6.87 10.44 5.51
CA PHE A 121 8.06 9.65 5.79
C PHE A 121 7.73 8.18 5.64
N GLU A 122 8.57 7.46 4.91
CA GLU A 122 8.48 6.01 4.74
C GLU A 122 9.56 5.32 5.56
N ILE A 123 9.15 4.55 6.56
CA ILE A 123 10.01 3.78 7.46
C ILE A 123 9.78 2.29 7.14
N TYR A 124 10.81 1.60 6.64
CA TYR A 124 10.70 0.18 6.39
C TYR A 124 10.85 -0.61 7.68
N LYS A 125 9.89 -1.46 8.00
CA LYS A 125 9.88 -2.24 9.25
C LYS A 125 11.12 -3.13 9.41
N SER A 126 11.70 -3.61 8.33
CA SER A 126 12.94 -4.40 8.35
C SER A 126 14.18 -3.61 8.78
N GLN A 127 14.13 -2.28 8.73
CA GLN A 127 15.25 -1.39 9.08
C GLN A 127 15.18 -0.86 10.50
N ILE A 128 14.05 -1.02 11.17
CA ILE A 128 13.87 -0.60 12.57
C ILE A 128 13.69 -1.83 13.47
N SER A 129 14.14 -1.70 14.69
CA SER A 129 13.83 -2.72 15.71
C SER A 129 12.32 -2.74 15.96
N ASN A 130 11.75 -3.92 16.18
CA ASN A 130 10.32 -4.10 16.48
C ASN A 130 9.86 -3.44 17.80
N HIS A 131 10.71 -2.64 18.44
CA HIS A 131 10.49 -2.05 19.76
C HIS A 131 10.09 -0.58 19.73
N HIS A 132 10.08 0.08 18.56
CA HIS A 132 9.68 1.49 18.51
C HIS A 132 8.15 1.63 18.58
N THR A 133 7.71 2.51 19.45
CA THR A 133 6.32 2.93 19.55
C THR A 133 5.96 3.91 18.42
N LYS A 134 4.68 4.02 18.10
CA LYS A 134 4.19 5.02 17.11
C LYS A 134 4.65 6.43 17.45
N LYS A 135 4.72 6.75 18.76
CA LYS A 135 5.17 8.06 19.24
C LYS A 135 6.64 8.29 18.91
N GLU A 136 7.51 7.33 19.19
CA GLU A 136 8.94 7.44 18.88
C GLU A 136 9.20 7.58 17.37
N LEU A 137 8.43 6.90 16.53
CA LEU A 137 8.54 7.06 15.07
C LEU A 137 8.14 8.48 14.63
N ILE A 138 7.05 9.01 15.17
CA ILE A 138 6.62 10.40 14.92
C ILE A 138 7.65 11.39 15.41
N ASP A 139 8.13 11.22 16.65
CA ASP A 139 9.12 12.12 17.28
C ASP A 139 10.43 12.15 16.47
N ASN A 140 10.86 11.00 15.94
CA ASN A 140 12.06 10.92 15.09
C ASN A 140 11.86 11.65 13.73
N CYS A 141 10.67 11.56 13.13
CA CYS A 141 10.37 12.33 11.92
C CYS A 141 10.32 13.85 12.19
N ILE A 142 9.78 14.27 13.33
CA ILE A 142 9.79 15.69 13.76
C ILE A 142 11.23 16.16 14.02
N TYR A 143 12.03 15.33 14.68
CA TYR A 143 13.46 15.60 14.87
C TYR A 143 14.19 15.78 13.54
N ALA A 144 13.91 14.95 12.53
CA ALA A 144 14.48 15.07 11.19
C ALA A 144 14.17 16.42 10.56
N LEU A 145 12.91 16.87 10.62
CA LEU A 145 12.50 18.18 10.07
C LEU A 145 13.25 19.34 10.73
N LYS A 146 13.43 19.28 12.05
CA LYS A 146 14.18 20.28 12.80
C LYS A 146 15.67 20.24 12.46
N LYS A 147 16.27 19.05 12.41
CA LYS A 147 17.68 18.84 12.03
C LYS A 147 17.99 19.42 10.66
N TRP A 148 17.10 19.24 9.70
CA TRP A 148 17.21 19.78 8.34
C TRP A 148 16.81 21.25 8.21
N GLN A 149 16.41 21.90 9.30
CA GLN A 149 15.92 23.29 9.31
C GLN A 149 14.73 23.53 8.35
N MET A 150 13.91 22.50 8.13
CA MET A 150 12.74 22.58 7.27
C MET A 150 11.51 23.12 8.01
N ALA A 151 11.30 22.68 9.25
CA ALA A 151 10.17 23.08 10.07
C ALA A 151 10.48 22.88 11.56
N ASP A 152 9.86 23.71 12.39
CA ASP A 152 9.82 23.53 13.84
C ASP A 152 8.50 22.85 14.26
N GLU A 153 8.47 22.32 15.48
CA GLU A 153 7.29 21.66 16.04
C GLU A 153 6.05 22.59 16.06
N ALA A 154 6.28 23.89 16.28
CA ALA A 154 5.22 24.90 16.25
C ALA A 154 4.55 25.04 14.87
N ASP A 155 5.22 24.67 13.78
CA ASP A 155 4.70 24.70 12.42
C ASP A 155 3.76 23.52 12.12
N ILE A 156 3.81 22.46 12.92
CA ILE A 156 3.07 21.22 12.69
C ILE A 156 1.59 21.43 13.04
N LEU A 157 0.73 21.07 12.10
CA LEU A 157 -0.71 21.05 12.27
C LEU A 157 -1.18 19.69 12.82
N PHE A 158 -0.65 18.59 12.24
CA PHE A 158 -0.90 17.24 12.69
C PHE A 158 0.26 16.33 12.30
N ALA A 159 0.38 15.22 13.01
CA ALA A 159 1.20 14.07 12.63
C ALA A 159 0.35 12.80 12.73
N LYS A 160 0.28 12.04 11.64
CA LYS A 160 -0.53 10.82 11.54
C LYS A 160 0.35 9.62 11.22
N TYR A 161 0.12 8.52 11.94
CA TYR A 161 0.71 7.23 11.69
C TYR A 161 -0.25 6.34 10.92
N ASP A 162 0.24 5.69 9.87
CA ASP A 162 -0.43 4.61 9.15
C ASP A 162 0.54 3.43 8.97
N TYR A 163 0.00 2.23 8.79
CA TYR A 163 0.78 1.02 8.55
C TYR A 163 0.33 0.33 7.28
N LEU A 164 1.29 0.05 6.41
CA LEU A 164 1.06 -0.62 5.12
C LEU A 164 1.66 -2.03 5.15
N ASN A 165 0.80 -3.04 5.09
CA ASN A 165 1.22 -4.45 5.01
C ASN A 165 1.92 -4.79 3.69
N TYR A 166 1.64 -4.02 2.64
CA TYR A 166 2.14 -4.24 1.30
C TYR A 166 2.70 -2.94 0.74
N GLY A 167 3.99 -2.69 0.94
CA GLY A 167 4.70 -1.54 0.40
C GLY A 167 5.23 -1.83 -1.01
N ASN A 168 6.18 -2.75 -1.11
CA ASN A 168 6.74 -3.23 -2.38
C ASN A 168 6.86 -4.75 -2.36
N VAL A 169 6.68 -5.36 -3.53
CA VAL A 169 6.92 -6.80 -3.71
C VAL A 169 8.40 -7.10 -3.53
N ILE A 170 8.72 -8.14 -2.77
CA ILE A 170 10.09 -8.65 -2.59
C ILE A 170 10.28 -9.86 -3.50
N PHE A 171 11.25 -9.77 -4.40
CA PHE A 171 11.58 -10.84 -5.34
C PHE A 171 12.67 -11.72 -4.75
N LYS A 172 12.34 -12.98 -4.53
CA LYS A 172 13.28 -14.05 -4.16
C LYS A 172 13.37 -15.06 -5.30
N LEU A 173 14.36 -15.92 -5.27
CA LEU A 173 14.43 -17.05 -6.19
C LEU A 173 13.17 -17.90 -6.07
N GLY A 174 12.54 -18.24 -7.19
CA GLY A 174 11.30 -19.02 -7.24
C GLY A 174 10.01 -18.21 -7.06
N THR A 175 10.08 -16.89 -6.83
CA THR A 175 8.89 -16.04 -6.69
C THR A 175 8.03 -16.03 -7.95
N GLU A 176 8.67 -15.99 -9.12
CA GLU A 176 7.95 -15.90 -10.40
C GLU A 176 7.20 -17.19 -10.73
N GLU A 177 7.82 -18.32 -10.52
CA GLU A 177 7.22 -19.64 -10.73
C GLU A 177 5.99 -19.84 -9.83
N ILE A 178 6.11 -19.50 -8.55
CA ILE A 178 5.01 -19.58 -7.57
C ILE A 178 3.88 -18.64 -8.00
N ARG A 179 4.20 -17.41 -8.33
CA ARG A 179 3.23 -16.40 -8.80
C ARG A 179 2.47 -16.90 -10.03
N ASP A 180 3.19 -17.37 -11.04
CA ASP A 180 2.61 -17.76 -12.33
C ASP A 180 1.72 -19.02 -12.19
N GLU A 181 2.10 -19.97 -11.33
CA GLU A 181 1.28 -21.13 -10.99
C GLU A 181 -0.05 -20.70 -10.34
N ILE A 182 0.01 -19.79 -9.35
CA ILE A 182 -1.17 -19.27 -8.65
C ILE A 182 -2.06 -18.47 -9.61
N ILE A 183 -1.49 -17.56 -10.40
CA ILE A 183 -2.24 -16.77 -11.38
C ILE A 183 -2.90 -17.67 -12.42
N GLY A 184 -2.17 -18.67 -12.90
CA GLY A 184 -2.72 -19.67 -13.84
C GLY A 184 -3.93 -20.43 -13.28
N TRP A 185 -3.90 -20.75 -11.99
CA TRP A 185 -5.03 -21.40 -11.31
C TRP A 185 -6.26 -20.49 -11.25
N TYR A 186 -6.10 -19.19 -10.93
CA TYR A 186 -7.18 -18.22 -10.90
C TYR A 186 -7.77 -17.92 -12.29
N ARG A 187 -6.91 -17.76 -13.31
CA ARG A 187 -7.36 -17.47 -14.69
C ARG A 187 -8.26 -18.57 -15.25
N LYS A 188 -8.00 -19.84 -14.93
CA LYS A 188 -8.87 -20.98 -15.30
C LYS A 188 -10.26 -20.92 -14.63
N ARG A 189 -10.48 -19.98 -13.71
CA ARG A 189 -11.73 -19.80 -12.94
C ARG A 189 -12.37 -18.43 -13.18
N ASP A 190 -12.03 -17.81 -14.31
CA ASP A 190 -12.52 -16.47 -14.68
C ASP A 190 -12.16 -15.38 -13.69
N ILE A 191 -11.00 -15.52 -13.00
CA ILE A 191 -10.45 -14.52 -12.10
C ILE A 191 -9.15 -14.00 -12.68
N TRP A 192 -9.09 -12.69 -12.90
CA TRP A 192 -7.98 -11.99 -13.55
C TRP A 192 -7.26 -11.08 -12.56
N PRO A 193 -6.14 -11.53 -11.98
CA PRO A 193 -5.30 -10.63 -11.19
C PRO A 193 -4.76 -9.49 -12.05
N ALA A 194 -4.82 -8.25 -11.53
CA ALA A 194 -4.41 -7.05 -12.24
C ALA A 194 -3.66 -6.08 -11.31
N GLY A 195 -2.76 -5.29 -11.90
CA GLY A 195 -1.94 -4.31 -11.20
C GLY A 195 -0.83 -4.91 -10.34
N ARG A 196 -0.01 -4.02 -9.74
CA ARG A 196 1.22 -4.40 -9.02
C ARG A 196 1.03 -5.54 -8.02
N PHE A 197 0.03 -5.45 -7.18
CA PHE A 197 -0.19 -6.42 -6.10
C PHE A 197 -1.06 -7.60 -6.53
N GLY A 198 -1.99 -7.39 -7.45
CA GLY A 198 -2.80 -8.47 -8.02
C GLY A 198 -1.95 -9.42 -8.87
N GLU A 199 -1.09 -8.89 -9.71
CA GLU A 199 -0.15 -9.68 -10.53
C GLU A 199 1.15 -10.04 -9.81
N TRP A 200 1.39 -9.48 -8.62
CA TRP A 200 2.63 -9.65 -7.85
C TRP A 200 3.88 -9.34 -8.67
N LYS A 201 3.86 -8.18 -9.35
CA LYS A 201 4.94 -7.68 -10.22
C LYS A 201 5.36 -6.28 -9.84
N TYR A 202 6.59 -5.90 -10.17
CA TYR A 202 7.05 -4.53 -10.04
C TYR A 202 6.54 -3.68 -11.21
N LEU A 203 5.29 -3.22 -11.09
CA LEU A 203 4.64 -2.38 -12.07
C LEU A 203 4.54 -0.94 -11.59
N TRP A 204 4.80 0.01 -12.46
CA TRP A 204 4.41 1.39 -12.26
C TRP A 204 2.93 1.58 -12.65
N SER A 205 2.31 2.66 -12.17
CA SER A 205 0.89 2.91 -12.45
C SER A 205 0.55 2.94 -13.95
N ASN A 206 1.45 3.48 -14.77
CA ASN A 206 1.30 3.47 -16.23
C ASN A 206 1.36 2.06 -16.86
N ASN A 207 2.13 1.14 -16.28
CA ASN A 207 2.20 -0.25 -16.75
C ASN A 207 0.98 -1.09 -16.34
N SER A 208 0.20 -0.60 -15.38
CA SER A 208 -1.01 -1.30 -14.92
C SER A 208 -2.23 -1.10 -15.85
N TYR A 209 -2.12 -0.24 -16.88
CA TYR A 209 -3.17 0.07 -17.85
C TYR A 209 -3.01 -0.66 -19.20
N ILE A 210 -2.01 -1.51 -19.37
CA ILE A 210 -1.70 -2.20 -20.62
C ILE A 210 -2.18 -3.65 -20.58
#